data_6ecb48607e83f56a6398412da870c22a
#
_entry.id   6ecb48607e83f56a6398412da870c22a
#
_cell.length_a   1.000
_cell.length_b   1.000
_cell.length_c   1.000
_cell.angle_alpha   90.00
_cell.angle_beta   90.00
_cell.angle_gamma   90.00
#
_symmetry.space_group_name_H-M   'P 1'
#
loop_
_entity.id
_entity.type
_entity.pdbx_description
1 polymer ?
#
loop_
_entity_poly.entity_id
_entity_poly.type
_entity_poly.pdbx_seq_one_letter_code
_entity_poly.pdbx_strand_id
1 'polypeptide(L)'
;MSVCRSTFRRPLISLAMVAVSTIYAIAQQPPSPSRVRGTIIGVDGDVLSVKSRSGEDVKLRMTSDMRLVGIIKISLSNIKLGSFVGATTVPGPDGRHNAVEVHVFPEDMRGTGEGSRPYDLRPNSTMTNATVAETVAGTDGQTLLIKYKDGEKKIVVAPDTPVVTYVPADKSELKPGARIIAFVKQLPDGSFETNRVSVGRDGLTPPM
;
A
#
# COMPACT_ATOMS: atom_id res chain seq x y z
N MET A 1 -62.17 70.06 24.56
CA MET A 1 -62.06 68.91 23.62
C MET A 1 -60.58 68.55 23.55
N SER A 2 -60.11 67.54 24.33
CA SER A 2 -58.69 67.16 24.46
C SER A 2 -58.54 65.73 23.96
N VAL A 3 -57.74 65.59 22.94
CA VAL A 3 -57.49 64.30 22.30
C VAL A 3 -56.19 63.67 22.93
N CYS A 4 -56.40 62.59 23.64
CA CYS A 4 -55.36 61.86 24.29
C CYS A 4 -54.68 60.91 23.26
N ARG A 5 -53.40 61.14 22.93
CA ARG A 5 -52.59 60.25 22.09
C ARG A 5 -51.87 59.21 22.96
N SER A 6 -52.31 57.95 22.89
CA SER A 6 -51.67 56.80 23.51
C SER A 6 -50.49 56.35 22.60
N THR A 7 -49.26 56.40 23.16
CA THR A 7 -48.04 55.87 22.52
C THR A 7 -47.83 54.42 22.94
N PHE A 8 -48.04 53.50 22.01
CA PHE A 8 -47.82 52.08 22.17
C PHE A 8 -46.34 51.78 21.96
N ARG A 9 -45.60 51.53 23.03
CA ARG A 9 -44.19 51.02 22.93
C ARG A 9 -44.21 49.54 22.70
N ARG A 10 -43.71 49.10 21.51
CA ARG A 10 -43.44 47.71 21.17
C ARG A 10 -42.09 47.29 21.79
N PRO A 11 -42.00 46.16 22.47
CA PRO A 11 -40.71 45.61 22.90
C PRO A 11 -40.01 44.92 21.72
N LEU A 12 -38.76 45.32 21.45
CA LEU A 12 -37.86 44.65 20.54
C LEU A 12 -37.34 43.37 21.23
N ILE A 13 -37.81 42.22 20.77
CA ILE A 13 -37.25 40.91 21.17
C ILE A 13 -36.02 40.68 20.30
N SER A 14 -34.84 40.84 20.87
CA SER A 14 -33.57 40.49 20.24
C SER A 14 -33.40 38.98 20.28
N LEU A 15 -33.55 38.30 19.15
CA LEU A 15 -33.29 36.90 18.97
C LEU A 15 -31.75 36.68 18.84
N ALA A 16 -31.08 36.27 19.90
CA ALA A 16 -29.68 35.91 19.84
C ALA A 16 -29.53 34.52 19.16
N MET A 17 -29.01 34.53 17.94
CA MET A 17 -28.68 33.31 17.19
C MET A 17 -27.34 32.75 17.73
N VAL A 18 -27.39 31.68 18.50
CA VAL A 18 -26.21 30.94 18.93
C VAL A 18 -25.78 30.04 17.77
N ALA A 19 -24.73 30.43 17.09
CA ALA A 19 -24.10 29.60 16.06
C ALA A 19 -23.27 28.49 16.76
N VAL A 20 -23.79 27.27 16.78
CA VAL A 20 -23.05 26.09 17.23
C VAL A 20 -22.10 25.65 16.10
N SER A 21 -20.83 26.02 16.20
CA SER A 21 -19.80 25.56 15.27
C SER A 21 -19.41 24.12 15.64
N THR A 22 -19.91 23.14 14.91
CA THR A 22 -19.47 21.75 14.99
C THR A 22 -18.09 21.64 14.36
N ILE A 23 -17.05 21.54 15.18
CA ILE A 23 -15.69 21.21 14.74
C ILE A 23 -15.67 19.71 14.39
N TYR A 24 -15.70 19.40 13.09
CA TYR A 24 -15.41 18.05 12.64
C TYR A 24 -13.92 17.76 12.90
N ALA A 25 -13.62 16.97 13.91
CA ALA A 25 -12.29 16.39 14.08
C ALA A 25 -12.05 15.46 12.90
N ILE A 26 -11.23 15.88 11.93
CA ILE A 26 -10.70 15.01 10.89
C ILE A 26 -9.79 14.03 11.62
N ALA A 27 -10.27 12.81 11.82
CA ALA A 27 -9.45 11.73 12.31
C ALA A 27 -8.29 11.54 11.32
N GLN A 28 -7.09 11.98 11.67
CA GLN A 28 -5.89 11.71 10.91
C GLN A 28 -5.69 10.20 10.89
N GLN A 29 -5.88 9.59 9.72
CA GLN A 29 -5.47 8.20 9.52
C GLN A 29 -3.99 8.09 9.90
N PRO A 30 -3.60 7.07 10.70
CA PRO A 30 -2.19 6.85 10.98
C PRO A 30 -1.43 6.77 9.66
N PRO A 31 -0.27 7.43 9.54
CA PRO A 31 0.49 7.45 8.30
C PRO A 31 0.76 6.00 7.88
N SER A 32 0.40 5.66 6.66
CA SER A 32 0.72 4.36 6.07
C SER A 32 2.22 4.15 6.22
N PRO A 33 2.70 2.95 6.62
CA PRO A 33 4.12 2.73 6.76
C PRO A 33 4.80 3.12 5.46
N SER A 34 5.73 4.06 5.53
CA SER A 34 6.51 4.49 4.37
C SER A 34 7.32 3.31 3.87
N ARG A 35 7.61 3.31 2.58
CA ARG A 35 8.41 2.27 1.93
C ARG A 35 9.61 2.91 1.27
N VAL A 36 10.77 2.30 1.47
CA VAL A 36 11.98 2.62 0.71
C VAL A 36 12.20 1.51 -0.31
N ARG A 37 12.17 1.87 -1.57
CA ARG A 37 12.51 1.00 -2.70
C ARG A 37 13.83 1.47 -3.27
N GLY A 38 14.82 0.58 -3.36
CA GLY A 38 16.14 1.01 -3.81
C GLY A 38 17.14 -0.12 -3.93
N THR A 39 18.40 0.28 -4.08
CA THR A 39 19.54 -0.64 -4.14
C THR A 39 20.42 -0.41 -2.92
N ILE A 40 20.84 -1.48 -2.27
CA ILE A 40 21.79 -1.42 -1.16
C ILE A 40 23.15 -0.96 -1.73
N ILE A 41 23.73 0.08 -1.15
CA ILE A 41 25.06 0.59 -1.49
C ILE A 41 26.09 0.28 -0.41
N GLY A 42 25.65 -0.06 0.80
CA GLY A 42 26.52 -0.45 1.91
C GLY A 42 25.74 -1.13 3.03
N VAL A 43 26.44 -1.93 3.83
CA VAL A 43 25.92 -2.57 5.04
C VAL A 43 26.98 -2.41 6.12
N ASP A 44 26.57 -1.83 7.26
CA ASP A 44 27.43 -1.63 8.41
C ASP A 44 26.66 -2.05 9.67
N GLY A 45 27.01 -3.24 10.17
CA GLY A 45 26.31 -3.85 11.29
C GLY A 45 24.81 -4.01 11.02
N ASP A 46 23.99 -3.28 11.76
CA ASP A 46 22.53 -3.25 11.64
C ASP A 46 22.00 -2.12 10.73
N VAL A 47 22.88 -1.37 10.05
CA VAL A 47 22.51 -0.24 9.20
C VAL A 47 22.68 -0.59 7.72
N LEU A 48 21.61 -0.46 6.96
CA LEU A 48 21.62 -0.51 5.49
C LEU A 48 21.71 0.91 4.93
N SER A 49 22.70 1.15 4.08
CA SER A 49 22.76 2.34 3.22
C SER A 49 22.10 1.99 1.88
N VAL A 50 21.05 2.71 1.50
CA VAL A 50 20.22 2.39 0.34
C VAL A 50 20.13 3.61 -0.57
N LYS A 51 20.45 3.43 -1.86
CA LYS A 51 20.11 4.39 -2.92
C LYS A 51 18.65 4.18 -3.30
N SER A 52 17.79 5.11 -2.94
CA SER A 52 16.35 5.03 -3.23
C SER A 52 16.06 5.18 -4.73
N ARG A 53 14.87 4.81 -5.17
CA ARG A 53 14.41 5.06 -6.56
C ARG A 53 14.33 6.54 -6.91
N SER A 54 14.13 7.42 -5.92
CA SER A 54 14.17 8.88 -6.09
C SER A 54 15.60 9.43 -6.21
N GLY A 55 16.62 8.59 -6.02
CA GLY A 55 18.03 9.00 -6.09
C GLY A 55 18.62 9.47 -4.75
N GLU A 56 17.86 9.42 -3.67
CA GLU A 56 18.30 9.80 -2.33
C GLU A 56 19.07 8.68 -1.64
N ASP A 57 20.07 9.04 -0.84
CA ASP A 57 20.77 8.10 0.03
C ASP A 57 20.06 8.05 1.39
N VAL A 58 19.54 6.87 1.70
CA VAL A 58 18.74 6.62 2.92
C VAL A 58 19.47 5.60 3.79
N LYS A 59 19.63 5.90 5.06
CA LYS A 59 20.11 4.95 6.07
C LYS A 59 18.93 4.32 6.80
N LEU A 60 18.89 3.00 6.84
CA LEU A 60 17.85 2.21 7.47
C LEU A 60 18.46 1.38 8.59
N ARG A 61 18.05 1.59 9.83
CA ARG A 61 18.42 0.73 10.95
C ARG A 61 17.50 -0.50 10.95
N MET A 62 18.08 -1.67 10.87
CA MET A 62 17.37 -2.95 11.01
C MET A 62 17.10 -3.25 12.48
N THR A 63 15.85 -3.56 12.81
CA THR A 63 15.51 -4.02 14.17
C THR A 63 15.99 -5.45 14.42
N SER A 64 16.12 -5.85 15.68
CA SER A 64 16.54 -7.21 16.05
C SER A 64 15.56 -8.29 15.61
N ASP A 65 14.27 -7.95 15.50
CA ASP A 65 13.16 -8.80 15.05
C ASP A 65 12.86 -8.66 13.55
N MET A 66 13.78 -8.04 12.78
CA MET A 66 13.58 -7.82 11.35
C MET A 66 13.28 -9.12 10.61
N ARG A 67 12.19 -9.10 9.83
CA ARG A 67 11.81 -10.18 8.92
C ARG A 67 12.38 -9.91 7.53
N LEU A 68 13.12 -10.89 7.02
CA LEU A 68 13.72 -10.85 5.70
C LEU A 68 13.10 -11.93 4.82
N VAL A 69 12.67 -11.56 3.62
CA VAL A 69 12.17 -12.49 2.61
C VAL A 69 12.83 -12.21 1.26
N GLY A 70 13.09 -13.26 0.51
CA GLY A 70 13.50 -13.18 -0.88
C GLY A 70 12.28 -13.04 -1.80
N ILE A 71 12.48 -12.38 -2.93
CA ILE A 71 11.47 -12.30 -4.00
C ILE A 71 12.05 -12.92 -5.25
N ILE A 72 11.32 -13.89 -5.80
CA ILE A 72 11.67 -14.54 -7.06
C ILE A 72 10.54 -14.37 -8.08
N LYS A 73 10.92 -14.35 -9.36
CA LYS A 73 9.95 -14.36 -10.46
C LYS A 73 9.37 -15.76 -10.61
N ILE A 74 8.06 -15.82 -10.84
CA ILE A 74 7.33 -17.05 -11.17
C ILE A 74 6.48 -16.85 -12.41
N SER A 75 5.93 -17.93 -12.94
CA SER A 75 5.04 -17.87 -14.10
C SER A 75 3.63 -17.45 -13.68
N LEU A 76 2.92 -16.78 -14.58
CA LEU A 76 1.49 -16.49 -14.45
C LEU A 76 0.67 -17.78 -14.21
N SER A 77 1.10 -18.90 -14.79
CA SER A 77 0.49 -20.22 -14.60
C SER A 77 0.60 -20.76 -13.15
N ASN A 78 1.42 -20.15 -12.30
CA ASN A 78 1.49 -20.49 -10.87
C ASN A 78 0.33 -19.91 -10.06
N ILE A 79 -0.40 -18.93 -10.61
CA ILE A 79 -1.64 -18.43 -9.98
C ILE A 79 -2.73 -19.47 -10.20
N LYS A 80 -3.16 -20.12 -9.13
CA LYS A 80 -4.18 -21.16 -9.13
C LYS A 80 -5.45 -20.69 -8.42
N LEU A 81 -6.55 -21.36 -8.70
CA LEU A 81 -7.75 -21.25 -7.88
C LEU A 81 -7.39 -21.51 -6.40
N GLY A 82 -7.86 -20.66 -5.51
CA GLY A 82 -7.54 -20.73 -4.09
C GLY A 82 -6.20 -20.10 -3.69
N SER A 83 -5.33 -19.70 -4.62
CA SER A 83 -4.10 -18.95 -4.29
C SER A 83 -4.47 -17.67 -3.54
N PHE A 84 -3.70 -17.33 -2.50
CA PHE A 84 -3.76 -16.02 -1.88
C PHE A 84 -2.73 -15.11 -2.57
N VAL A 85 -3.22 -14.02 -3.15
CA VAL A 85 -2.41 -13.12 -3.99
C VAL A 85 -2.53 -11.68 -3.52
N GLY A 86 -1.48 -10.90 -3.73
CA GLY A 86 -1.56 -9.46 -3.73
C GLY A 86 -1.42 -8.95 -5.16
N ALA A 87 -2.27 -8.03 -5.56
CA ALA A 87 -2.20 -7.42 -6.87
C ALA A 87 -2.21 -5.91 -6.76
N THR A 88 -1.19 -5.28 -7.33
CA THR A 88 -1.23 -3.84 -7.55
C THR A 88 -1.91 -3.58 -8.88
N THR A 89 -2.99 -2.81 -8.85
CA THR A 89 -3.78 -2.51 -10.05
C THR A 89 -3.94 -1.02 -10.27
N VAL A 90 -4.11 -0.63 -11.52
CA VAL A 90 -4.53 0.71 -11.96
C VAL A 90 -5.85 0.61 -12.73
N PRO A 91 -6.72 1.64 -12.68
CA PRO A 91 -7.92 1.67 -13.49
C PRO A 91 -7.55 1.66 -14.99
N GLY A 92 -8.22 0.81 -15.76
CA GLY A 92 -8.18 0.84 -17.20
C GLY A 92 -9.24 1.78 -17.79
N PRO A 93 -9.15 2.11 -19.10
CA PRO A 93 -10.08 3.03 -19.76
C PRO A 93 -11.52 2.51 -19.82
N ASP A 94 -11.72 1.21 -19.67
CA ASP A 94 -13.02 0.51 -19.72
C ASP A 94 -13.54 0.14 -18.32
N GLY A 95 -12.95 0.73 -17.27
CA GLY A 95 -13.30 0.44 -15.87
C GLY A 95 -12.74 -0.88 -15.34
N ARG A 96 -12.01 -1.65 -16.15
CA ARG A 96 -11.28 -2.83 -15.67
C ARG A 96 -10.11 -2.43 -14.79
N HIS A 97 -9.68 -3.33 -13.92
CA HIS A 97 -8.49 -3.15 -13.10
C HIS A 97 -7.32 -3.91 -13.74
N ASN A 98 -6.35 -3.17 -14.29
CA ASN A 98 -5.18 -3.76 -14.93
C ASN A 98 -4.08 -3.96 -13.90
N ALA A 99 -3.56 -5.18 -13.79
CA ALA A 99 -2.47 -5.50 -12.88
C ALA A 99 -1.16 -4.86 -13.37
N VAL A 100 -0.47 -4.20 -12.45
CA VAL A 100 0.89 -3.68 -12.62
C VAL A 100 1.92 -4.73 -12.17
N GLU A 101 1.55 -5.51 -11.18
CA GLU A 101 2.27 -6.67 -10.65
C GLU A 101 1.30 -7.59 -9.91
N VAL A 102 1.68 -8.85 -9.76
CA VAL A 102 1.00 -9.80 -8.89
C VAL A 102 2.05 -10.55 -8.08
N HIS A 103 1.83 -10.68 -6.78
CA HIS A 103 2.62 -11.56 -5.93
C HIS A 103 1.75 -12.65 -5.32
N VAL A 104 2.21 -13.88 -5.41
CA VAL A 104 1.57 -15.03 -4.80
C VAL A 104 2.18 -15.23 -3.42
N PHE A 105 1.36 -15.24 -2.41
CA PHE A 105 1.80 -15.52 -1.05
C PHE A 105 1.98 -17.02 -0.84
N PRO A 106 3.08 -17.47 -0.19
CA PRO A 106 3.16 -18.81 0.37
C PRO A 106 2.03 -19.04 1.39
N GLU A 107 1.70 -20.31 1.63
CA GLU A 107 0.54 -20.64 2.46
C GLU A 107 0.66 -20.15 3.92
N ASP A 108 1.86 -20.14 4.47
CA ASP A 108 2.17 -19.62 5.81
C ASP A 108 2.00 -18.07 5.91
N MET A 109 1.89 -17.39 4.78
CA MET A 109 1.62 -15.95 4.68
C MET A 109 0.18 -15.64 4.26
N ARG A 110 -0.69 -16.64 4.13
CA ARG A 110 -2.11 -16.42 3.79
C ARG A 110 -2.79 -15.47 4.76
N GLY A 111 -3.64 -14.58 4.24
CA GLY A 111 -4.35 -13.57 5.03
C GLY A 111 -3.52 -12.31 5.32
N THR A 112 -2.23 -12.28 4.97
CA THR A 112 -1.38 -11.10 5.19
C THR A 112 -1.96 -9.86 4.51
N GLY A 113 -2.38 -8.88 5.32
CA GLY A 113 -2.91 -7.59 4.83
C GLY A 113 -4.08 -7.75 3.87
N GLU A 114 -4.98 -8.72 4.10
CA GLU A 114 -6.18 -8.92 3.28
C GLU A 114 -6.99 -7.64 3.15
N GLY A 115 -7.57 -7.42 1.98
CA GLY A 115 -8.37 -6.24 1.66
C GLY A 115 -7.80 -5.41 0.52
N SER A 116 -8.48 -4.31 0.19
CA SER A 116 -8.12 -3.38 -0.89
C SER A 116 -7.85 -1.99 -0.32
N ARG A 117 -6.75 -1.34 -0.76
CA ARG A 117 -6.30 -0.04 -0.24
C ARG A 117 -5.51 0.75 -1.28
N PRO A 118 -5.46 2.08 -1.20
CA PRO A 118 -4.54 2.89 -2.00
C PRO A 118 -3.10 2.41 -1.86
N TYR A 119 -2.33 2.49 -2.94
CA TYR A 119 -0.95 2.04 -2.97
C TYR A 119 -0.04 3.04 -3.68
N ASP A 120 1.22 3.10 -3.26
CA ASP A 120 2.17 4.13 -3.67
C ASP A 120 3.08 3.72 -4.86
N LEU A 121 2.77 2.61 -5.54
CA LEU A 121 3.61 2.12 -6.63
C LEU A 121 3.50 3.00 -7.89
N ARG A 122 2.29 3.44 -8.20
CA ARG A 122 1.95 4.37 -9.30
C ARG A 122 0.80 5.28 -8.88
N PRO A 123 0.62 6.45 -9.54
CA PRO A 123 -0.59 7.25 -9.36
C PRO A 123 -1.86 6.42 -9.57
N ASN A 124 -2.86 6.61 -8.70
CA ASN A 124 -4.15 5.92 -8.70
C ASN A 124 -4.06 4.38 -8.58
N SER A 125 -2.92 3.84 -8.11
CA SER A 125 -2.82 2.41 -7.89
C SER A 125 -3.44 1.98 -6.57
N THR A 126 -3.99 0.76 -6.57
CA THR A 126 -4.51 0.08 -5.39
C THR A 126 -3.83 -1.26 -5.22
N MET A 127 -3.51 -1.63 -3.97
CA MET A 127 -3.08 -2.96 -3.58
C MET A 127 -4.29 -3.72 -3.06
N THR A 128 -4.54 -4.90 -3.62
CA THR A 128 -5.58 -5.80 -3.13
C THR A 128 -4.98 -7.15 -2.81
N ASN A 129 -5.04 -7.55 -1.54
CA ASN A 129 -4.64 -8.88 -1.09
C ASN A 129 -5.90 -9.73 -0.88
N ALA A 130 -6.01 -10.85 -1.58
CA ALA A 130 -7.24 -11.59 -1.68
C ALA A 130 -7.02 -13.04 -2.14
N THR A 131 -8.03 -13.88 -1.98
CA THR A 131 -8.04 -15.24 -2.52
C THR A 131 -8.55 -15.25 -3.96
N VAL A 132 -7.88 -15.99 -4.83
CA VAL A 132 -8.33 -16.21 -6.22
C VAL A 132 -9.55 -17.12 -6.22
N ALA A 133 -10.70 -16.60 -6.61
CA ALA A 133 -11.96 -17.32 -6.70
C ALA A 133 -12.24 -17.89 -8.09
N GLU A 134 -11.75 -17.20 -9.14
CA GLU A 134 -11.87 -17.65 -10.53
C GLU A 134 -10.66 -17.22 -11.34
N THR A 135 -10.35 -18.00 -12.36
CA THR A 135 -9.33 -17.67 -13.37
C THR A 135 -9.92 -17.92 -14.76
N VAL A 136 -9.88 -16.92 -15.61
CA VAL A 136 -10.35 -17.02 -17.00
C VAL A 136 -9.20 -16.65 -17.93
N ALA A 137 -8.77 -17.60 -18.74
CA ALA A 137 -7.79 -17.33 -19.79
C ALA A 137 -8.44 -16.47 -20.89
N GLY A 138 -7.72 -15.46 -21.36
CA GLY A 138 -8.11 -14.58 -22.44
C GLY A 138 -6.98 -14.38 -23.44
N THR A 139 -7.28 -13.78 -24.58
CA THR A 139 -6.28 -13.44 -25.62
C THR A 139 -5.23 -12.46 -25.12
N ASP A 140 -5.64 -11.58 -24.20
CA ASP A 140 -4.81 -10.48 -23.66
C ASP A 140 -4.22 -10.79 -22.27
N GLY A 141 -4.13 -12.08 -21.92
CA GLY A 141 -3.64 -12.53 -20.63
C GLY A 141 -4.69 -13.32 -19.84
N GLN A 142 -4.69 -13.16 -18.53
CA GLN A 142 -5.59 -13.88 -17.62
C GLN A 142 -6.43 -12.89 -16.81
N THR A 143 -7.73 -13.14 -16.74
CA THR A 143 -8.61 -12.41 -15.81
C THR A 143 -8.77 -13.22 -14.53
N LEU A 144 -8.53 -12.60 -13.39
CA LEU A 144 -8.71 -13.18 -12.07
C LEU A 144 -9.89 -12.50 -11.38
N LEU A 145 -10.79 -13.30 -10.81
CA LEU A 145 -11.72 -12.84 -9.79
C LEU A 145 -11.10 -13.12 -8.43
N ILE A 146 -10.78 -12.07 -7.69
CA ILE A 146 -10.19 -12.18 -6.36
C ILE A 146 -11.20 -11.72 -5.30
N LYS A 147 -11.34 -12.50 -4.22
CA LYS A 147 -12.28 -12.23 -3.11
C LYS A 147 -11.54 -11.99 -1.82
N TYR A 148 -11.97 -10.96 -1.09
CA TYR A 148 -11.49 -10.57 0.23
C TYR A 148 -12.69 -10.27 1.13
N LYS A 149 -12.45 -10.08 2.42
CA LYS A 149 -13.51 -9.94 3.44
C LYS A 149 -14.61 -8.94 3.06
N ASP A 150 -14.23 -7.79 2.49
CA ASP A 150 -15.15 -6.68 2.26
C ASP A 150 -15.59 -6.54 0.79
N GLY A 151 -15.28 -7.54 -0.05
CA GLY A 151 -15.70 -7.50 -1.45
C GLY A 151 -14.92 -8.41 -2.39
N GLU A 152 -15.08 -8.13 -3.67
CA GLU A 152 -14.38 -8.83 -4.74
C GLU A 152 -13.90 -7.85 -5.81
N LYS A 153 -12.92 -8.26 -6.61
CA LYS A 153 -12.39 -7.47 -7.70
C LYS A 153 -12.02 -8.37 -8.88
N LYS A 154 -12.42 -7.96 -10.08
CA LYS A 154 -11.90 -8.50 -11.33
C LYS A 154 -10.64 -7.76 -11.73
N ILE A 155 -9.54 -8.50 -11.94
CA ILE A 155 -8.27 -7.94 -12.38
C ILE A 155 -7.81 -8.61 -13.66
N VAL A 156 -7.24 -7.83 -14.57
CA VAL A 156 -6.64 -8.33 -15.82
C VAL A 156 -5.13 -8.37 -15.61
N VAL A 157 -4.54 -9.53 -15.80
CA VAL A 157 -3.09 -9.77 -15.69
C VAL A 157 -2.57 -10.05 -17.11
N ALA A 158 -1.91 -9.06 -17.70
CA ALA A 158 -1.32 -9.20 -19.03
C ALA A 158 -0.15 -10.20 -19.01
N PRO A 159 0.22 -10.81 -20.16
CA PRO A 159 1.29 -11.81 -20.22
C PRO A 159 2.66 -11.32 -19.74
N ASP A 160 2.93 -10.03 -19.88
CA ASP A 160 4.16 -9.36 -19.47
C ASP A 160 4.11 -8.81 -18.03
N THR A 161 2.96 -8.91 -17.36
CA THR A 161 2.83 -8.48 -15.97
C THR A 161 3.80 -9.28 -15.09
N PRO A 162 4.64 -8.60 -14.29
CA PRO A 162 5.51 -9.29 -13.35
C PRO A 162 4.72 -10.11 -12.34
N VAL A 163 4.99 -11.41 -12.26
CA VAL A 163 4.43 -12.31 -11.24
C VAL A 163 5.58 -12.83 -10.40
N VAL A 164 5.46 -12.67 -9.07
CA VAL A 164 6.51 -13.03 -8.14
C VAL A 164 5.95 -13.81 -6.94
N THR A 165 6.84 -14.40 -6.16
CA THR A 165 6.48 -15.01 -4.87
C THR A 165 7.56 -14.73 -3.83
N TYR A 166 7.23 -14.94 -2.57
CA TYR A 166 8.14 -14.85 -1.45
C TYR A 166 8.79 -16.20 -1.17
N VAL A 167 10.07 -16.15 -0.81
CA VAL A 167 10.84 -17.31 -0.38
C VAL A 167 11.66 -16.94 0.86
N PRO A 168 12.07 -17.89 1.70
CA PRO A 168 12.98 -17.63 2.80
C PRO A 168 14.27 -16.95 2.30
N ALA A 169 14.80 -16.00 3.06
CA ALA A 169 16.03 -15.30 2.73
C ALA A 169 16.96 -15.22 3.94
N ASP A 170 18.26 -15.11 3.68
CA ASP A 170 19.32 -14.97 4.67
C ASP A 170 19.90 -13.54 4.67
N LYS A 171 20.41 -13.10 5.83
CA LYS A 171 21.02 -11.76 5.96
C LYS A 171 22.20 -11.54 5.01
N SER A 172 22.88 -12.59 4.58
CA SER A 172 23.95 -12.50 3.59
C SER A 172 23.49 -12.03 2.21
N GLU A 173 22.17 -12.07 1.93
CA GLU A 173 21.58 -11.51 0.71
C GLU A 173 21.49 -9.99 0.75
N LEU A 174 21.56 -9.37 1.95
CA LEU A 174 21.63 -7.92 2.11
C LEU A 174 23.07 -7.46 1.86
N LYS A 175 23.42 -7.24 0.62
CA LYS A 175 24.76 -6.84 0.18
C LYS A 175 24.70 -5.73 -0.86
N PRO A 176 25.78 -4.97 -1.06
CA PRO A 176 25.83 -3.95 -2.12
C PRO A 176 25.38 -4.51 -3.47
N GLY A 177 24.53 -3.76 -4.18
CA GLY A 177 23.91 -4.17 -5.43
C GLY A 177 22.58 -4.89 -5.29
N ALA A 178 22.21 -5.39 -4.11
CA ALA A 178 20.92 -6.03 -3.89
C ALA A 178 19.77 -5.00 -3.95
N ARG A 179 18.72 -5.33 -4.68
CA ARG A 179 17.53 -4.49 -4.84
C ARG A 179 16.48 -4.89 -3.82
N ILE A 180 15.98 -3.91 -3.09
CA ILE A 180 15.10 -4.15 -1.95
C ILE A 180 13.85 -3.29 -1.98
N ILE A 181 12.86 -3.76 -1.22
CA ILE A 181 11.79 -2.94 -0.66
C ILE A 181 11.79 -3.12 0.86
N ALA A 182 11.92 -2.02 1.59
CA ALA A 182 11.88 -1.99 3.05
C ALA A 182 10.66 -1.22 3.53
N PHE A 183 9.99 -1.72 4.56
CA PHE A 183 8.94 -0.98 5.26
C PHE A 183 9.60 -0.21 6.39
N VAL A 184 9.47 1.10 6.35
CA VAL A 184 10.22 1.98 7.24
C VAL A 184 9.29 2.80 8.13
N LYS A 185 9.75 3.03 9.35
CA LYS A 185 9.19 3.97 10.30
C LYS A 185 10.19 5.10 10.50
N GLN A 186 9.76 6.33 10.32
CA GLN A 186 10.56 7.48 10.69
C GLN A 186 10.51 7.68 12.20
N LEU A 187 11.66 7.86 12.81
CA LEU A 187 11.81 8.15 14.23
C LEU A 187 11.79 9.67 14.47
N PRO A 188 11.57 10.12 15.73
CA PRO A 188 11.50 11.55 16.06
C PRO A 188 12.77 12.34 15.71
N ASP A 189 13.93 11.67 15.67
CA ASP A 189 15.22 12.25 15.27
C ASP A 189 15.43 12.34 13.76
N GLY A 190 14.41 11.96 12.97
CA GLY A 190 14.44 11.94 11.50
C GLY A 190 15.10 10.70 10.89
N SER A 191 15.68 9.81 11.69
CA SER A 191 16.23 8.54 11.20
C SER A 191 15.13 7.55 10.82
N PHE A 192 15.50 6.50 10.08
CA PHE A 192 14.57 5.45 9.67
C PHE A 192 14.94 4.11 10.28
N GLU A 193 13.90 3.40 10.71
CA GLU A 193 13.98 2.04 11.23
C GLU A 193 13.15 1.11 10.34
N THR A 194 13.61 -0.15 10.17
CA THR A 194 12.90 -1.18 9.41
C THR A 194 12.88 -2.51 10.15
N ASN A 195 11.70 -3.11 10.22
CA ASN A 195 11.50 -4.47 10.72
C ASN A 195 11.10 -5.46 9.63
N ARG A 196 11.02 -5.01 8.36
CA ARG A 196 10.70 -5.89 7.23
C ARG A 196 11.40 -5.43 5.97
N VAL A 197 12.19 -6.33 5.41
CA VAL A 197 12.90 -6.12 4.14
C VAL A 197 12.59 -7.29 3.21
N SER A 198 12.34 -6.97 1.95
CA SER A 198 12.22 -7.96 0.87
C SER A 198 13.33 -7.70 -0.13
N VAL A 199 14.11 -8.72 -0.46
CA VAL A 199 15.25 -8.65 -1.38
C VAL A 199 14.95 -9.40 -2.67
N GLY A 200 15.17 -8.75 -3.81
CA GLY A 200 15.05 -9.40 -5.12
C GLY A 200 16.24 -10.31 -5.40
N ARG A 201 15.97 -11.57 -5.73
CA ARG A 201 17.00 -12.54 -6.15
C ARG A 201 17.32 -12.43 -7.64
N ASP A 202 18.49 -12.89 -8.05
CA ASP A 202 18.94 -12.96 -9.43
C ASP A 202 18.82 -11.62 -10.18
N GLY A 203 19.11 -10.52 -9.47
CA GLY A 203 19.01 -9.18 -10.02
C GLY A 203 17.58 -8.66 -10.21
N LEU A 204 16.56 -9.37 -9.70
CA LEU A 204 15.18 -8.92 -9.74
C LEU A 204 15.01 -7.62 -8.95
N THR A 205 14.39 -6.63 -9.58
CA THR A 205 13.85 -5.48 -8.86
C THR A 205 12.47 -5.85 -8.33
N PRO A 206 12.24 -5.85 -6.99
CA PRO A 206 10.91 -6.09 -6.45
C PRO A 206 9.86 -5.21 -7.13
N PRO A 207 8.81 -5.79 -7.74
CA PRO A 207 7.88 -5.02 -8.59
C PRO A 207 6.79 -4.29 -7.79
N MET A 208 6.59 -4.61 -6.49
CA MET A 208 5.60 -3.99 -5.61
C MET A 208 6.11 -2.74 -4.89
#